data_c9c6c2fc89c4486a80184f16803f2822
#
_entry.id   c9c6c2fc89c4486a80184f16803f2822
#
_cell.length_a   1.000
_cell.length_b   1.000
_cell.length_c   1.000
_cell.angle_alpha   90.00
_cell.angle_beta   90.00
_cell.angle_gamma   90.00
#
_symmetry.space_group_name_H-M   'P 1'
#
loop_
_entity.id
_entity.type
_entity.pdbx_description
1 polymer ?
#
loop_
_entity_poly.entity_id
_entity_poly.type
_entity_poly.pdbx_seq_one_letter_code
_entity_poly.pdbx_strand_id
1 'polypeptide(L)'
;MWKSALLALLLFSGSLYAQGQPNHQPGFEQIKEGDNPVYISTIGVTEIPEKPDVVTYPLISNITADIPGFSLAKGSSVVVTMEMNCRTGQGKTYGMKMYSEHFGRGRLTHDFTGLQWERDASLPNLHSQPAITTYLLAAVVACSTVGKPLGGTPDVLQNIQDIIEREQSANRVRHRQ
;
A
#
# COMPACT_ATOMS: atom_id res chain seq x y z
N MET A 1 43.00 -0.15 48.93
CA MET A 1 43.19 -0.36 47.49
C MET A 1 42.07 -1.24 46.95
N TRP A 2 40.90 -0.67 46.71
CA TRP A 2 39.74 -1.32 46.16
C TRP A 2 38.93 -0.29 45.36
N LYS A 3 39.29 -0.13 44.10
CA LYS A 3 38.48 0.66 43.14
C LYS A 3 38.91 0.18 41.76
N SER A 4 38.21 -0.78 41.15
CA SER A 4 38.26 -1.08 39.70
C SER A 4 37.56 -2.42 39.44
N ALA A 5 36.25 -2.50 39.64
CA ALA A 5 35.46 -3.66 39.17
C ALA A 5 33.96 -3.30 39.04
N LEU A 6 33.64 -2.22 38.32
CA LEU A 6 32.23 -1.81 38.10
C LEU A 6 32.04 -1.06 36.76
N LEU A 7 32.68 -1.53 35.70
CA LEU A 7 32.51 -0.88 34.38
C LEU A 7 32.46 -1.86 33.22
N ALA A 8 31.85 -3.04 33.39
CA ALA A 8 31.77 -4.04 32.33
C ALA A 8 30.38 -4.70 32.15
N LEU A 9 29.29 -4.02 32.49
CA LEU A 9 27.94 -4.61 32.47
C LEU A 9 26.88 -3.76 31.76
N LEU A 10 27.26 -2.85 30.88
CA LEU A 10 26.32 -1.97 30.16
C LEU A 10 26.44 -2.01 28.63
N LEU A 11 27.01 -3.05 28.03
CA LEU A 11 27.14 -3.16 26.56
C LEU A 11 26.39 -4.33 25.92
N PHE A 12 25.41 -4.94 26.60
CA PHE A 12 24.66 -6.07 26.03
C PHE A 12 23.14 -5.84 26.01
N SER A 13 22.65 -4.63 25.82
CA SER A 13 21.22 -4.36 25.71
C SER A 13 20.82 -3.67 24.40
N GLY A 14 21.49 -3.97 23.31
CA GLY A 14 21.25 -3.32 22.02
C GLY A 14 21.06 -4.22 20.82
N SER A 15 20.47 -5.42 20.96
CA SER A 15 20.32 -6.29 19.78
C SER A 15 19.13 -7.26 19.83
N LEU A 16 18.00 -6.90 20.43
CA LEU A 16 16.85 -7.80 20.54
C LEU A 16 15.59 -7.31 19.80
N TYR A 17 15.66 -6.29 18.96
CA TYR A 17 14.54 -5.83 18.16
C TYR A 17 14.73 -5.98 16.63
N ALA A 18 15.66 -6.84 16.20
CA ALA A 18 15.87 -7.13 14.78
C ALA A 18 15.33 -8.51 14.39
N GLN A 19 14.31 -9.03 15.10
CA GLN A 19 13.65 -10.28 14.68
C GLN A 19 12.28 -9.96 14.09
N GLY A 20 12.22 -10.03 12.74
CA GLY A 20 11.02 -10.40 12.02
C GLY A 20 10.04 -9.31 11.66
N GLN A 21 10.46 -8.25 10.97
CA GLN A 21 9.57 -7.70 9.96
C GLN A 21 9.89 -8.38 8.62
N PRO A 22 9.21 -9.48 8.28
CA PRO A 22 9.31 -10.03 6.95
C PRO A 22 8.64 -9.03 6.02
N ASN A 23 9.39 -8.46 5.07
CA ASN A 23 8.93 -7.65 3.96
C ASN A 23 9.00 -6.12 4.08
N HIS A 24 9.79 -5.53 4.96
CA HIS A 24 10.08 -4.11 4.82
C HIS A 24 11.05 -3.90 3.66
N GLN A 25 10.50 -3.60 2.48
CA GLN A 25 11.26 -3.23 1.30
C GLN A 25 11.40 -1.70 1.28
N PRO A 26 12.60 -1.12 1.32
CA PRO A 26 12.77 0.33 1.24
C PRO A 26 12.05 0.94 0.03
N GLY A 27 11.34 2.03 0.25
CA GLY A 27 10.53 2.69 -0.78
C GLY A 27 9.17 2.04 -1.06
N PHE A 28 8.78 1.06 -0.24
CA PHE A 28 7.46 0.43 -0.30
C PHE A 28 6.80 0.47 1.08
N GLU A 29 5.54 0.83 1.11
CA GLU A 29 4.72 0.79 2.32
C GLU A 29 3.60 -0.23 2.15
N GLN A 30 3.44 -1.10 3.12
CA GLN A 30 2.42 -2.14 3.09
C GLN A 30 1.06 -1.56 3.47
N ILE A 31 0.09 -1.71 2.56
CA ILE A 31 -1.27 -1.20 2.71
C ILE A 31 -2.24 -2.29 3.16
N LYS A 32 -2.00 -3.53 2.74
CA LYS A 32 -2.83 -4.69 3.08
C LYS A 32 -1.95 -5.87 3.45
N GLU A 33 -2.27 -6.49 4.55
CA GLU A 33 -1.65 -7.74 5.03
C GLU A 33 -2.39 -8.99 4.53
N GLY A 34 -1.84 -10.17 4.86
CA GLY A 34 -2.43 -11.47 4.58
C GLY A 34 -2.01 -12.06 3.24
N ASP A 35 -2.84 -12.96 2.71
CA ASP A 35 -2.62 -13.57 1.40
C ASP A 35 -2.61 -12.50 0.32
N ASN A 36 -1.59 -12.52 -0.53
CA ASN A 36 -1.39 -11.53 -1.58
C ASN A 36 -1.36 -10.09 -1.03
N PRO A 37 -0.34 -9.76 -0.20
CA PRO A 37 -0.22 -8.45 0.41
C PRO A 37 -0.06 -7.35 -0.64
N VAL A 38 -0.60 -6.17 -0.32
CA VAL A 38 -0.59 -5.01 -1.22
C VAL A 38 0.31 -3.93 -0.65
N TYR A 39 1.10 -3.33 -1.53
CA TYR A 39 2.06 -2.27 -1.22
C TYR A 39 1.83 -1.07 -2.12
N ILE A 40 2.18 0.10 -1.63
CA ILE A 40 2.40 1.29 -2.45
C ILE A 40 3.91 1.54 -2.57
N SER A 41 4.37 1.89 -3.77
CA SER A 41 5.74 2.40 -3.93
C SER A 41 5.76 3.90 -3.66
N THR A 42 6.35 4.32 -2.56
CA THR A 42 6.46 5.74 -2.20
C THR A 42 7.45 6.49 -3.09
N ILE A 43 8.49 5.81 -3.58
CA ILE A 43 9.43 6.36 -4.55
C ILE A 43 8.85 6.47 -5.97
N GLY A 44 7.73 5.80 -6.24
CA GLY A 44 7.01 5.86 -7.51
C GLY A 44 5.87 6.87 -7.52
N VAL A 45 5.66 7.60 -6.42
CA VAL A 45 4.65 8.66 -6.38
C VAL A 45 5.17 9.87 -7.15
N THR A 46 4.37 10.34 -8.11
CA THR A 46 4.71 11.50 -8.94
C THR A 46 3.53 12.44 -9.08
N GLU A 47 3.81 13.74 -9.05
CA GLU A 47 2.83 14.77 -9.38
C GLU A 47 2.68 14.90 -10.90
N ILE A 48 1.49 15.26 -11.36
CA ILE A 48 1.25 15.59 -12.76
C ILE A 48 1.34 17.11 -12.91
N PRO A 49 2.36 17.67 -13.59
CA PRO A 49 2.59 19.12 -13.62
C PRO A 49 1.39 19.93 -14.13
N GLU A 50 0.63 19.39 -15.09
CA GLU A 50 -0.51 20.06 -15.70
C GLU A 50 -1.82 19.88 -14.91
N LYS A 51 -1.80 19.07 -13.87
CA LYS A 51 -2.98 18.76 -13.02
C LYS A 51 -2.62 19.02 -11.56
N PRO A 52 -2.80 20.23 -11.04
CA PRO A 52 -2.55 20.51 -9.63
C PRO A 52 -3.40 19.57 -8.76
N ASP A 53 -2.83 19.13 -7.64
CA ASP A 53 -3.44 18.19 -6.70
C ASP A 53 -3.60 16.74 -7.20
N VAL A 54 -3.15 16.42 -8.41
CA VAL A 54 -3.22 15.05 -8.95
C VAL A 54 -1.87 14.37 -8.85
N VAL A 55 -1.88 13.17 -8.29
CA VAL A 55 -0.71 12.29 -8.18
C VAL A 55 -0.95 10.99 -8.90
N THR A 56 0.13 10.38 -9.41
CA THR A 56 0.14 8.99 -9.86
C THR A 56 1.02 8.17 -8.96
N TYR A 57 0.64 6.91 -8.75
CA TYR A 57 1.41 5.99 -7.94
C TYR A 57 1.16 4.53 -8.32
N PRO A 58 2.16 3.64 -8.19
CA PRO A 58 1.97 2.22 -8.39
C PRO A 58 1.44 1.55 -7.12
N LEU A 59 0.38 0.78 -7.28
CA LEU A 59 -0.15 -0.14 -6.28
C LEU A 59 0.27 -1.56 -6.67
N ILE A 60 0.91 -2.29 -5.77
CA ILE A 60 1.58 -3.54 -6.06
C ILE A 60 1.01 -4.65 -5.20
N SER A 61 0.48 -5.70 -5.83
CA SER A 61 0.09 -6.93 -5.14
C SER A 61 1.14 -8.00 -5.36
N ASN A 62 1.78 -8.48 -4.29
CA ASN A 62 2.67 -9.62 -4.35
C ASN A 62 1.86 -10.91 -4.25
N ILE A 63 2.11 -11.85 -5.14
CA ILE A 63 1.40 -13.12 -5.22
C ILE A 63 2.13 -14.15 -4.36
N THR A 64 1.58 -14.47 -3.21
CA THR A 64 2.17 -15.40 -2.22
C THR A 64 1.61 -16.81 -2.31
N ALA A 65 0.47 -16.97 -3.00
CA ALA A 65 -0.14 -18.27 -3.31
C ALA A 65 -0.65 -18.25 -4.75
N ASP A 66 -0.66 -19.41 -5.41
CA ASP A 66 -1.20 -19.52 -6.76
C ASP A 66 -2.68 -19.15 -6.76
N ILE A 67 -3.10 -18.34 -7.73
CA ILE A 67 -4.50 -17.95 -7.89
C ILE A 67 -5.13 -18.85 -8.97
N PRO A 68 -6.01 -19.77 -8.59
CA PRO A 68 -6.66 -20.66 -9.54
C PRO A 68 -7.41 -19.88 -10.63
N GLY A 69 -7.20 -20.28 -11.89
CA GLY A 69 -7.85 -19.63 -13.04
C GLY A 69 -7.15 -18.38 -13.56
N PHE A 70 -6.09 -17.94 -12.91
CA PHE A 70 -5.22 -16.86 -13.38
C PHE A 70 -3.79 -17.39 -13.60
N SER A 71 -3.12 -16.91 -14.65
CA SER A 71 -1.70 -17.24 -14.90
C SER A 71 -0.74 -16.50 -13.97
N LEU A 72 -1.14 -16.33 -12.72
CA LEU A 72 -0.38 -15.64 -11.69
C LEU A 72 0.25 -16.68 -10.76
N ALA A 73 1.52 -16.98 -11.00
CA ALA A 73 2.27 -17.90 -10.18
C ALA A 73 2.71 -17.26 -8.85
N LYS A 74 2.81 -18.07 -7.82
CA LYS A 74 3.46 -17.69 -6.57
C LYS A 74 4.85 -17.09 -6.84
N GLY A 75 5.16 -16.00 -6.18
CA GLY A 75 6.43 -15.25 -6.35
C GLY A 75 6.33 -14.11 -7.35
N SER A 76 5.28 -14.05 -8.18
CA SER A 76 5.02 -12.95 -9.11
C SER A 76 4.40 -11.73 -8.42
N SER A 77 4.20 -10.66 -9.19
CA SER A 77 3.46 -9.48 -8.72
C SER A 77 2.62 -8.84 -9.81
N VAL A 78 1.58 -8.16 -9.39
CA VAL A 78 0.73 -7.30 -10.23
C VAL A 78 0.95 -5.86 -9.81
N VAL A 79 1.23 -4.99 -10.78
CA VAL A 79 1.37 -3.54 -10.57
C VAL A 79 0.25 -2.83 -11.30
N VAL A 80 -0.55 -2.09 -10.56
CA VAL A 80 -1.61 -1.24 -11.10
C VAL A 80 -1.20 0.20 -10.92
N THR A 81 -1.27 1.00 -11.99
CA THR A 81 -1.05 2.44 -11.89
C THR A 81 -2.34 3.14 -11.48
N MET A 82 -2.24 3.93 -10.45
CA MET A 82 -3.32 4.75 -9.89
C MET A 82 -3.10 6.21 -10.22
N GLU A 83 -4.18 6.94 -10.45
CA GLU A 83 -4.23 8.40 -10.45
C GLU A 83 -5.22 8.85 -9.37
N MET A 84 -4.87 9.84 -8.57
CA MET A 84 -5.70 10.36 -7.49
C MET A 84 -5.61 11.87 -7.41
N ASN A 85 -6.75 12.53 -7.34
CA ASN A 85 -6.81 13.94 -6.97
C ASN A 85 -6.88 14.02 -5.44
N CYS A 86 -5.80 14.50 -4.82
CA CYS A 86 -5.67 14.56 -3.36
C CYS A 86 -6.70 15.48 -2.71
N ARG A 87 -7.18 16.50 -3.42
CA ARG A 87 -8.16 17.43 -2.87
C ARG A 87 -9.58 16.89 -2.87
N THR A 88 -9.95 16.13 -3.92
CA THR A 88 -11.34 15.70 -4.12
C THR A 88 -11.56 14.21 -3.84
N GLY A 89 -10.50 13.41 -3.73
CA GLY A 89 -10.59 11.96 -3.64
C GLY A 89 -11.04 11.28 -4.93
N GLN A 90 -11.15 12.04 -6.03
CA GLN A 90 -11.43 11.45 -7.34
C GLN A 90 -10.20 10.73 -7.87
N GLY A 91 -10.38 9.52 -8.36
CA GLY A 91 -9.27 8.71 -8.83
C GLY A 91 -9.69 7.71 -9.90
N LYS A 92 -8.69 7.17 -10.57
CA LYS A 92 -8.85 6.10 -11.53
C LYS A 92 -7.66 5.15 -11.51
N THR A 93 -7.90 3.92 -11.95
CA THR A 93 -6.85 2.98 -12.29
C THR A 93 -6.64 2.99 -13.78
N TYR A 94 -5.39 3.00 -14.21
CA TYR A 94 -5.06 2.82 -15.62
C TYR A 94 -3.76 2.02 -15.77
N GLY A 95 -3.81 1.04 -16.64
CA GLY A 95 -2.69 0.15 -16.88
C GLY A 95 -2.44 -0.84 -15.74
N MET A 96 -2.29 -2.07 -16.11
CA MET A 96 -1.90 -3.15 -15.24
C MET A 96 -0.73 -3.90 -15.87
N LYS A 97 0.28 -4.21 -15.08
CA LYS A 97 1.46 -4.97 -15.50
C LYS A 97 1.68 -6.15 -14.56
N MET A 98 2.12 -7.27 -15.10
CA MET A 98 2.47 -8.44 -14.31
C MET A 98 3.96 -8.73 -14.46
N TYR A 99 4.60 -9.07 -13.36
CA TYR A 99 6.03 -9.33 -13.28
C TYR A 99 6.30 -10.70 -12.67
N SER A 100 7.42 -11.31 -13.08
CA SER A 100 7.80 -12.65 -12.62
C SER A 100 8.28 -12.71 -11.16
N GLU A 101 8.53 -11.56 -10.53
CA GLU A 101 9.01 -11.45 -9.15
C GLU A 101 8.16 -10.43 -8.37
N HIS A 102 8.28 -10.48 -7.04
CA HIS A 102 7.62 -9.53 -6.15
C HIS A 102 8.07 -8.08 -6.41
N PHE A 103 7.26 -7.11 -6.00
CA PHE A 103 7.53 -5.67 -6.06
C PHE A 103 7.73 -5.11 -7.48
N GLY A 104 7.08 -5.68 -8.49
CA GLY A 104 7.21 -5.24 -9.87
C GLY A 104 8.57 -5.53 -10.48
N ARG A 105 9.26 -6.54 -9.98
CA ARG A 105 10.61 -6.91 -10.42
C ARG A 105 10.61 -8.11 -11.36
N GLY A 106 11.80 -8.42 -11.87
CA GLY A 106 11.98 -9.50 -12.80
C GLY A 106 11.47 -9.16 -14.20
N ARG A 107 11.07 -10.19 -14.94
CA ARG A 107 10.61 -10.02 -16.32
C ARG A 107 9.15 -9.57 -16.33
N LEU A 108 8.83 -8.58 -17.17
CA LEU A 108 7.45 -8.22 -17.51
C LEU A 108 6.82 -9.40 -18.26
N THR A 109 5.79 -10.01 -17.70
CA THR A 109 5.10 -11.17 -18.28
C THR A 109 3.86 -10.77 -19.07
N HIS A 110 3.14 -9.77 -18.59
CA HIS A 110 1.94 -9.24 -19.27
C HIS A 110 1.89 -7.72 -19.09
N ASP A 111 1.50 -7.02 -20.15
CA ASP A 111 1.26 -5.58 -20.14
C ASP A 111 -0.15 -5.29 -20.70
N PHE A 112 -1.01 -4.79 -19.85
CA PHE A 112 -2.36 -4.38 -20.20
C PHE A 112 -2.51 -2.86 -20.31
N THR A 113 -1.41 -2.13 -20.35
CA THR A 113 -1.39 -0.69 -20.61
C THR A 113 -1.85 -0.45 -22.03
N GLY A 114 -2.96 0.24 -22.22
CA GLY A 114 -3.52 0.48 -23.57
C GLY A 114 -4.71 -0.41 -23.97
N LEU A 115 -5.01 -1.45 -23.20
CA LEU A 115 -6.32 -2.08 -23.29
C LEU A 115 -7.27 -1.25 -22.41
N GLN A 116 -8.02 -0.31 -22.92
CA GLN A 116 -9.04 0.51 -22.22
C GLN A 116 -9.38 0.08 -20.76
N TRP A 117 -8.36 0.07 -19.91
CA TRP A 117 -8.40 -0.48 -18.56
C TRP A 117 -8.57 0.66 -17.52
N GLU A 118 -9.13 1.78 -17.99
CA GLU A 118 -9.51 2.84 -17.07
C GLU A 118 -10.73 2.39 -16.26
N ARG A 119 -10.59 2.41 -14.95
CA ARG A 119 -11.69 2.19 -14.03
C ARG A 119 -11.75 3.32 -13.03
N ASP A 120 -12.96 3.74 -12.75
CA ASP A 120 -13.21 4.68 -11.66
C ASP A 120 -12.72 4.07 -10.35
N ALA A 121 -11.82 4.76 -9.69
CA ALA A 121 -11.31 4.45 -8.36
C ALA A 121 -11.51 5.65 -7.41
N SER A 122 -12.49 6.50 -7.72
CA SER A 122 -12.85 7.65 -6.89
C SER A 122 -13.40 7.18 -5.56
N LEU A 123 -12.84 7.69 -4.46
CA LEU A 123 -13.21 7.28 -3.11
C LEU A 123 -14.71 7.40 -2.83
N PRO A 124 -15.42 8.47 -3.30
CA PRO A 124 -16.87 8.55 -3.13
C PRO A 124 -17.66 7.41 -3.76
N ASN A 125 -17.14 6.80 -4.83
CA ASN A 125 -17.82 5.73 -5.58
C ASN A 125 -17.46 4.33 -5.11
N LEU A 126 -16.45 4.19 -4.24
CA LEU A 126 -15.96 2.90 -3.76
C LEU A 126 -16.59 2.44 -2.44
N HIS A 127 -17.50 3.21 -1.85
CA HIS A 127 -18.08 2.94 -0.51
C HIS A 127 -18.64 1.53 -0.29
N SER A 128 -19.07 0.86 -1.34
CA SER A 128 -19.64 -0.49 -1.28
C SER A 128 -18.66 -1.59 -1.70
N GLN A 129 -17.42 -1.25 -2.08
CA GLN A 129 -16.46 -2.22 -2.59
C GLN A 129 -15.56 -2.76 -1.46
N PRO A 130 -15.31 -4.08 -1.42
CA PRO A 130 -14.46 -4.68 -0.39
C PRO A 130 -13.01 -4.17 -0.37
N ALA A 131 -12.55 -3.58 -1.47
CA ALA A 131 -11.20 -3.04 -1.60
C ALA A 131 -11.07 -1.56 -1.23
N ILE A 132 -12.14 -0.91 -0.79
CA ILE A 132 -12.15 0.54 -0.50
C ILE A 132 -11.02 0.94 0.44
N THR A 133 -10.83 0.19 1.53
CA THR A 133 -9.79 0.48 2.52
C THR A 133 -8.40 0.46 1.91
N THR A 134 -8.11 -0.51 1.04
CA THR A 134 -6.83 -0.61 0.35
C THR A 134 -6.58 0.62 -0.53
N TYR A 135 -7.55 1.02 -1.33
CA TYR A 135 -7.44 2.20 -2.19
C TYR A 135 -7.31 3.49 -1.38
N LEU A 136 -8.07 3.60 -0.30
CA LEU A 136 -8.06 4.76 0.58
C LEU A 136 -6.72 4.94 1.28
N LEU A 137 -6.19 3.88 1.91
CA LEU A 137 -4.89 3.92 2.57
C LEU A 137 -3.77 4.24 1.58
N ALA A 138 -3.81 3.64 0.39
CA ALA A 138 -2.85 3.96 -0.67
C ALA A 138 -2.93 5.43 -1.10
N ALA A 139 -4.12 6.00 -1.24
CA ALA A 139 -4.31 7.41 -1.58
C ALA A 139 -3.79 8.34 -0.47
N VAL A 140 -4.04 8.01 0.82
CA VAL A 140 -3.51 8.77 1.96
C VAL A 140 -1.99 8.79 1.92
N VAL A 141 -1.34 7.65 1.73
CA VAL A 141 0.12 7.56 1.65
C VAL A 141 0.64 8.34 0.44
N ALA A 142 0.08 8.13 -0.75
CA ALA A 142 0.51 8.81 -1.97
C ALA A 142 0.43 10.33 -1.83
N CYS A 143 -0.71 10.84 -1.38
CA CYS A 143 -0.94 12.27 -1.23
C CYS A 143 -0.04 12.89 -0.15
N SER A 144 0.17 12.18 0.95
CA SER A 144 1.07 12.61 2.03
C SER A 144 2.53 12.66 1.58
N THR A 145 2.95 11.73 0.72
CA THR A 145 4.33 11.66 0.19
C THR A 145 4.72 12.94 -0.56
N VAL A 146 3.76 13.59 -1.22
CA VAL A 146 3.99 14.87 -1.94
C VAL A 146 3.54 16.10 -1.14
N GLY A 147 3.24 15.94 0.16
CA GLY A 147 2.82 17.04 1.03
C GLY A 147 1.40 17.57 0.75
N LYS A 148 0.57 16.81 0.06
CA LYS A 148 -0.83 17.15 -0.27
C LYS A 148 -1.77 16.20 0.46
N PRO A 149 -2.18 16.48 1.70
CA PRO A 149 -3.05 15.56 2.44
C PRO A 149 -4.35 15.31 1.68
N LEU A 150 -4.80 14.05 1.70
CA LEU A 150 -6.01 13.63 1.02
C LEU A 150 -7.24 14.33 1.62
N GLY A 151 -8.06 14.85 0.75
CA GLY A 151 -9.37 15.37 1.09
C GLY A 151 -9.34 16.58 2.01
N GLY A 152 -8.83 17.69 1.60
CA GLY A 152 -8.74 18.96 2.34
C GLY A 152 -10.00 19.42 3.10
N THR A 153 -10.98 18.54 3.35
CA THR A 153 -12.17 18.78 4.16
C THR A 153 -12.23 17.79 5.33
N PRO A 154 -12.62 18.24 6.55
CA PRO A 154 -12.77 17.39 7.74
C PRO A 154 -13.67 16.17 7.50
N ASP A 155 -14.69 16.29 6.67
CA ASP A 155 -15.67 15.22 6.40
C ASP A 155 -15.05 14.00 5.71
N VAL A 156 -14.05 14.19 4.85
CA VAL A 156 -13.35 13.08 4.20
C VAL A 156 -12.50 12.32 5.21
N LEU A 157 -11.80 13.03 6.09
CA LEU A 157 -11.00 12.41 7.15
C LEU A 157 -11.88 11.63 8.14
N GLN A 158 -13.05 12.15 8.48
CA GLN A 158 -13.99 11.45 9.35
C GLN A 158 -14.53 10.18 8.69
N ASN A 159 -14.92 10.24 7.41
CA ASN A 159 -15.37 9.06 6.66
C ASN A 159 -14.29 7.99 6.55
N ILE A 160 -13.02 8.40 6.39
CA ILE A 160 -11.84 7.51 6.41
C ILE A 160 -11.75 6.77 7.73
N GLN A 161 -11.83 7.49 8.82
CA GLN A 161 -11.73 6.95 10.17
C GLN A 161 -12.87 5.95 10.46
N ASP A 162 -14.08 6.29 10.09
CA ASP A 162 -15.26 5.42 10.21
C ASP A 162 -15.12 4.11 9.43
N ILE A 163 -14.52 4.15 8.23
CA ILE A 163 -14.27 2.96 7.40
C ILE A 163 -13.23 2.07 8.08
N ILE A 164 -12.12 2.63 8.54
CA ILE A 164 -11.04 1.90 9.21
C ILE A 164 -11.57 1.22 10.48
N GLU A 165 -12.35 1.92 11.29
CA GLU A 165 -12.93 1.38 12.53
C GLU A 165 -13.92 0.24 12.27
N ARG A 166 -14.76 0.34 11.23
CA ARG A 166 -15.68 -0.74 10.84
C ARG A 166 -14.94 -1.99 10.42
N GLU A 167 -13.89 -1.87 9.61
CA GLU A 167 -13.12 -3.04 9.17
C GLU A 167 -12.33 -3.69 10.30
N GLN A 168 -11.72 -2.89 11.17
CA GLN A 168 -11.05 -3.42 12.36
C GLN A 168 -12.01 -4.14 13.29
N SER A 169 -13.25 -3.67 13.40
CA SER A 169 -14.30 -4.31 14.20
C SER A 169 -14.76 -5.63 13.57
N ALA A 170 -14.94 -5.65 12.24
CA ALA A 170 -15.31 -6.86 11.50
C ALA A 170 -14.23 -7.94 11.58
N ASN A 171 -12.95 -7.57 11.50
CA ASN A 171 -11.83 -8.50 11.63
C ASN A 171 -11.72 -9.07 13.04
N ARG A 172 -11.97 -8.27 14.08
CA ARG A 172 -11.99 -8.76 15.48
C ARG A 172 -13.07 -9.82 15.72
N VAL A 173 -14.20 -9.72 15.04
CA VAL A 173 -15.29 -10.70 15.15
C VAL A 173 -14.92 -12.02 14.45
N ARG A 174 -14.27 -11.97 13.28
CA ARG A 174 -13.84 -13.17 12.53
C ARG A 174 -12.78 -13.99 13.26
N HIS A 175 -11.91 -13.35 14.04
CA HIS A 175 -10.86 -14.05 14.80
C HIS A 175 -11.35 -14.67 16.13
N ARG A 176 -12.62 -14.49 16.49
CA ARG A 176 -13.24 -15.07 17.70
C ARG A 176 -14.14 -16.27 17.41
N GLN A 177 -14.30 -16.63 16.16
CA GLN A 177 -15.01 -17.85 15.71
C GLN A 177 -14.00 -18.90 15.24
#